data_b243b74a7e96b1279d50b541b110fb41
#
_entry.id   b243b74a7e96b1279d50b541b110fb41
#
_cell.length_a   1.000
_cell.length_b   1.000
_cell.length_c   1.000
_cell.angle_alpha   90.00
_cell.angle_beta   90.00
_cell.angle_gamma   90.00
#
_symmetry.space_group_name_H-M   'P 1'
#
loop_
_entity.id
_entity.type
_entity.pdbx_description
1 polymer ?
#
loop_
_entity_poly.entity_id
_entity_poly.type
_entity_poly.pdbx_seq_one_letter_code
_entity_poly.pdbx_strand_id
1 'polypeptide(L)'
;MRSVTVVGGGLAGSEAAWQVAGRGLDVTLFEMRPTRMTPAHVSGHLAELVCSNSLGSNLPGRAPGLLKEELRRLGSLVVACADASAVPAGGALAVDREAFSQMVTERIAAHPRISLRREEVTGIPGGEPVVMATGPLTSPDLANAIATLSGSEHLYFYDAMAPIVAVESVDMTVAFRASRYGHGGDEGDYLNCPLSEAEYDRFVGELQSAETIPLREFEREDSKFFEACLPVEVLARRGQKALSFGPMKPVGLADPRTGRRPYAVVQLRQDNQAGTLYNCLLYTSDAADESSRGG
;
A
#
# COMPACT_ATOMS: atom_id res chain seq x y z
N MET A 1 11.67 35.49 -6.55
CA MET A 1 10.46 34.66 -6.59
C MET A 1 10.52 33.76 -5.36
N ARG A 2 9.40 33.47 -4.72
CA ARG A 2 9.39 32.49 -3.61
C ARG A 2 9.25 31.12 -4.21
N SER A 3 10.24 30.24 -4.03
CA SER A 3 10.23 28.85 -4.46
C SER A 3 10.35 27.91 -3.26
N VAL A 4 9.95 26.67 -3.45
CA VAL A 4 10.02 25.59 -2.46
C VAL A 4 10.69 24.40 -3.10
N THR A 5 11.63 23.79 -2.41
CA THR A 5 12.23 22.53 -2.80
C THR A 5 11.50 21.37 -2.11
N VAL A 6 11.10 20.37 -2.88
CA VAL A 6 10.51 19.11 -2.37
C VAL A 6 11.44 17.97 -2.75
N VAL A 7 11.85 17.16 -1.77
CA VAL A 7 12.74 16.01 -1.99
C VAL A 7 11.95 14.73 -1.72
N GLY A 8 11.85 13.88 -2.75
CA GLY A 8 11.06 12.64 -2.76
C GLY A 8 9.74 12.78 -3.51
N GLY A 9 9.59 12.01 -4.59
CA GLY A 9 8.40 11.98 -5.46
C GLY A 9 7.40 10.86 -5.09
N GLY A 10 7.36 10.42 -3.83
CA GLY A 10 6.32 9.52 -3.31
C GLY A 10 4.97 10.22 -3.15
N LEU A 11 4.01 9.56 -2.48
CA LEU A 11 2.67 10.12 -2.23
C LEU A 11 2.73 11.49 -1.58
N ALA A 12 3.49 11.60 -0.47
CA ALA A 12 3.57 12.84 0.31
C ALA A 12 4.26 13.98 -0.47
N GLY A 13 5.36 13.69 -1.18
CA GLY A 13 6.08 14.72 -1.93
C GLY A 13 5.34 15.19 -3.17
N SER A 14 4.68 14.29 -3.89
CA SER A 14 3.83 14.66 -5.03
C SER A 14 2.66 15.55 -4.58
N GLU A 15 2.01 15.19 -3.46
CA GLU A 15 0.94 16.02 -2.88
C GLU A 15 1.48 17.40 -2.43
N ALA A 16 2.61 17.43 -1.71
CA ALA A 16 3.22 18.68 -1.26
C ALA A 16 3.56 19.60 -2.43
N ALA A 17 4.19 19.06 -3.47
CA ALA A 17 4.52 19.82 -4.68
C ALA A 17 3.26 20.40 -5.36
N TRP A 18 2.21 19.59 -5.49
CA TRP A 18 0.93 20.00 -6.05
C TRP A 18 0.28 21.13 -5.25
N GLN A 19 0.20 20.97 -3.94
CA GLN A 19 -0.44 21.95 -3.07
C GLN A 19 0.32 23.28 -3.01
N VAL A 20 1.65 23.24 -3.01
CA VAL A 20 2.49 24.45 -3.04
C VAL A 20 2.34 25.17 -4.38
N ALA A 21 2.40 24.45 -5.50
CA ALA A 21 2.25 25.00 -6.83
C ALA A 21 0.85 25.59 -7.07
N GLY A 22 -0.19 24.92 -6.57
CA GLY A 22 -1.57 25.41 -6.61
C GLY A 22 -1.80 26.72 -5.84
N ARG A 23 -0.89 27.07 -4.91
CA ARG A 23 -0.89 28.36 -4.20
C ARG A 23 -0.04 29.42 -4.88
N GLY A 24 0.41 29.17 -6.12
CA GLY A 24 1.12 30.13 -6.95
C GLY A 24 2.62 30.25 -6.68
N LEU A 25 3.21 29.32 -5.93
CA LEU A 25 4.64 29.23 -5.70
C LEU A 25 5.31 28.31 -6.72
N ASP A 26 6.56 28.58 -7.07
CA ASP A 26 7.33 27.68 -7.92
C ASP A 26 7.93 26.55 -7.08
N VAL A 27 7.97 25.32 -7.63
CA VAL A 27 8.43 24.13 -6.94
C VAL A 27 9.49 23.43 -7.76
N THR A 28 10.59 23.04 -7.09
CA THR A 28 11.51 22.04 -7.62
C THR A 28 11.29 20.73 -6.88
N LEU A 29 10.79 19.70 -7.59
CA LEU A 29 10.57 18.37 -7.05
C LEU A 29 11.71 17.45 -7.50
N PHE A 30 12.45 16.91 -6.53
CA PHE A 30 13.50 15.93 -6.77
C PHE A 30 12.98 14.52 -6.54
N GLU A 31 13.23 13.62 -7.51
CA GLU A 31 12.97 12.19 -7.42
C GLU A 31 14.15 11.43 -8.04
N MET A 32 14.76 10.52 -7.29
CA MET A 32 15.95 9.82 -7.76
C MET A 32 15.66 8.76 -8.84
N ARG A 33 14.42 8.24 -8.91
CA ARG A 33 14.04 7.26 -9.94
C ARG A 33 13.71 7.97 -11.27
N PRO A 34 14.00 7.36 -12.40
CA PRO A 34 14.58 6.03 -12.61
C PRO A 34 16.11 5.99 -12.54
N THR A 35 16.81 7.10 -12.32
CA THR A 35 18.29 7.18 -12.33
C THR A 35 18.87 6.28 -11.24
N ARG A 36 18.26 6.28 -10.06
CA ARG A 36 18.59 5.38 -8.95
C ARG A 36 17.32 4.70 -8.46
N MET A 37 17.21 3.39 -8.68
CA MET A 37 16.09 2.58 -8.21
C MET A 37 16.25 2.19 -6.74
N THR A 38 15.15 1.87 -6.09
CA THR A 38 15.15 1.26 -4.75
C THR A 38 14.83 -0.23 -4.85
N PRO A 39 15.07 -1.04 -3.83
CA PRO A 39 14.72 -2.47 -3.86
C PRO A 39 13.23 -2.76 -4.06
N ALA A 40 12.34 -1.85 -3.66
CA ALA A 40 10.90 -2.09 -3.66
C ALA A 40 10.15 -1.46 -4.86
N HIS A 41 10.73 -0.47 -5.53
CA HIS A 41 10.11 0.16 -6.69
C HIS A 41 10.50 -0.54 -7.98
N VAL A 42 9.55 -0.69 -8.91
CA VAL A 42 9.75 -1.34 -10.21
C VAL A 42 9.66 -0.35 -11.38
N SER A 43 9.17 0.86 -11.14
CA SER A 43 9.01 1.90 -12.16
C SER A 43 9.67 3.23 -11.79
N GLY A 44 9.78 4.14 -12.76
CA GLY A 44 10.16 5.53 -12.53
C GLY A 44 8.99 6.46 -12.22
N HIS A 45 7.76 5.95 -12.10
CA HIS A 45 6.60 6.79 -11.83
C HIS A 45 6.61 7.37 -10.42
N LEU A 46 6.05 8.57 -10.27
CA LEU A 46 5.82 9.19 -8.97
C LEU A 46 4.70 8.45 -8.23
N ALA A 47 4.70 8.56 -6.90
CA ALA A 47 3.67 7.98 -6.03
C ALA A 47 3.41 6.48 -6.24
N GLU A 48 4.39 5.71 -6.71
CA GLU A 48 4.26 4.26 -6.88
C GLU A 48 3.96 3.58 -5.54
N LEU A 49 2.91 2.75 -5.54
CA LEU A 49 2.49 1.99 -4.37
C LEU A 49 3.25 0.65 -4.33
N VAL A 50 4.14 0.47 -3.37
CA VAL A 50 5.04 -0.70 -3.29
C VAL A 50 4.50 -1.85 -2.45
N CYS A 51 3.69 -1.58 -1.44
CA CYS A 51 3.19 -2.60 -0.51
C CYS A 51 1.79 -3.10 -0.91
N SER A 52 0.79 -2.24 -0.82
CA SER A 52 -0.62 -2.52 -1.08
C SER A 52 -1.16 -1.52 -2.10
N ASN A 53 -2.15 -1.93 -2.90
CA ASN A 53 -2.85 -1.01 -3.78
C ASN A 53 -4.02 -0.29 -3.10
N SER A 54 -4.20 -0.44 -1.78
CA SER A 54 -5.24 0.23 -1.00
C SER A 54 -4.72 1.48 -0.30
N LEU A 55 -5.51 2.53 -0.36
CA LEU A 55 -5.33 3.75 0.43
C LEU A 55 -6.21 3.75 1.70
N GLY A 56 -6.68 2.57 2.13
CA GLY A 56 -7.50 2.36 3.31
C GLY A 56 -8.98 2.69 3.10
N SER A 57 -9.77 2.65 4.17
CA SER A 57 -11.23 2.83 4.11
C SER A 57 -11.64 4.13 3.41
N ASN A 58 -12.64 4.03 2.51
CA ASN A 58 -13.26 5.15 1.81
C ASN A 58 -14.66 5.50 2.36
N LEU A 59 -15.08 4.81 3.42
CA LEU A 59 -16.40 5.01 4.03
C LEU A 59 -16.43 6.31 4.84
N PRO A 60 -17.33 7.28 4.55
CA PRO A 60 -17.37 8.59 5.24
C PRO A 60 -17.59 8.49 6.75
N GLY A 61 -18.24 7.41 7.21
CA GLY A 61 -18.46 7.16 8.64
C GLY A 61 -17.22 6.65 9.41
N ARG A 62 -16.07 6.54 8.75
CA ARG A 62 -14.80 6.11 9.35
C ARG A 62 -13.75 7.19 9.23
N ALA A 63 -12.85 7.30 10.20
CA ALA A 63 -11.83 8.35 10.23
C ALA A 63 -10.99 8.42 8.92
N PRO A 64 -10.46 7.31 8.33
CA PRO A 64 -9.74 7.40 7.07
C PRO A 64 -10.62 7.84 5.89
N GLY A 65 -11.90 7.47 5.85
CA GLY A 65 -12.84 7.91 4.81
C GLY A 65 -13.20 9.37 4.95
N LEU A 66 -13.45 9.84 6.19
CA LEU A 66 -13.67 11.27 6.46
C LEU A 66 -12.47 12.11 6.04
N LEU A 67 -11.25 11.69 6.39
CA LEU A 67 -10.00 12.36 5.96
C LEU A 67 -9.92 12.48 4.45
N LYS A 68 -10.25 11.41 3.69
CA LYS A 68 -10.26 11.47 2.22
C LYS A 68 -11.29 12.45 1.68
N GLU A 69 -12.47 12.55 2.31
CA GLU A 69 -13.47 13.53 1.93
C GLU A 69 -12.97 14.97 2.15
N GLU A 70 -12.27 15.22 3.24
CA GLU A 70 -11.62 16.52 3.50
C GLU A 70 -10.52 16.81 2.46
N LEU A 71 -9.70 15.82 2.13
CA LEU A 71 -8.66 15.94 1.11
C LEU A 71 -9.25 16.20 -0.29
N ARG A 72 -10.39 15.60 -0.65
CA ARG A 72 -11.11 15.91 -1.90
C ARG A 72 -11.49 17.38 -1.96
N ARG A 73 -12.03 17.92 -0.87
CA ARG A 73 -12.40 19.35 -0.77
C ARG A 73 -11.20 20.28 -0.82
N LEU A 74 -10.02 19.82 -0.37
CA LEU A 74 -8.78 20.56 -0.45
C LEU A 74 -8.09 20.45 -1.84
N GLY A 75 -8.67 19.72 -2.78
CA GLY A 75 -8.10 19.53 -4.12
C GLY A 75 -6.85 18.65 -4.15
N SER A 76 -6.82 17.60 -3.32
CA SER A 76 -5.71 16.64 -3.27
C SER A 76 -5.47 15.98 -4.63
N LEU A 77 -4.24 16.02 -5.12
CA LEU A 77 -3.79 15.31 -6.32
C LEU A 77 -3.91 13.79 -6.13
N VAL A 78 -3.39 13.31 -5.01
CA VAL A 78 -3.32 11.86 -4.70
C VAL A 78 -4.71 11.28 -4.66
N VAL A 79 -5.66 11.91 -3.94
CA VAL A 79 -7.02 11.40 -3.85
C VAL A 79 -7.76 11.50 -5.18
N ALA A 80 -7.57 12.57 -5.94
CA ALA A 80 -8.19 12.73 -7.26
C ALA A 80 -7.69 11.69 -8.28
N CYS A 81 -6.39 11.34 -8.25
CA CYS A 81 -5.85 10.26 -9.07
C CYS A 81 -6.34 8.89 -8.59
N ALA A 82 -6.44 8.69 -7.28
CA ALA A 82 -6.93 7.44 -6.70
C ALA A 82 -8.41 7.19 -7.07
N ASP A 83 -9.26 8.19 -6.97
CA ASP A 83 -10.67 8.08 -7.38
C ASP A 83 -10.80 7.75 -8.88
N ALA A 84 -9.94 8.32 -9.73
CA ALA A 84 -9.95 8.08 -11.18
C ALA A 84 -9.40 6.71 -11.60
N SER A 85 -8.54 6.11 -10.78
CA SER A 85 -7.93 4.78 -11.01
C SER A 85 -8.48 3.70 -10.09
N ALA A 86 -9.61 3.95 -9.42
CA ALA A 86 -10.19 3.04 -8.45
C ALA A 86 -10.54 1.68 -9.05
N VAL A 87 -10.34 0.63 -8.26
CA VAL A 87 -10.76 -0.74 -8.55
C VAL A 87 -11.70 -1.24 -7.44
N PRO A 88 -12.57 -2.24 -7.71
CA PRO A 88 -13.47 -2.81 -6.72
C PRO A 88 -12.73 -3.32 -5.48
N ALA A 89 -13.11 -2.83 -4.29
CA ALA A 89 -12.46 -3.16 -3.02
C ALA A 89 -13.37 -2.96 -1.79
N GLY A 90 -14.66 -3.23 -1.90
CA GLY A 90 -15.62 -3.08 -0.80
C GLY A 90 -15.67 -1.66 -0.25
N GLY A 91 -15.36 -1.52 1.03
CA GLY A 91 -15.31 -0.22 1.70
C GLY A 91 -13.98 0.52 1.60
N ALA A 92 -12.97 -0.04 0.92
CA ALA A 92 -11.66 0.57 0.76
C ALA A 92 -11.54 1.35 -0.56
N LEU A 93 -10.62 2.31 -0.62
CA LEU A 93 -10.16 2.94 -1.86
C LEU A 93 -8.92 2.20 -2.33
N ALA A 94 -9.10 1.20 -3.19
CA ALA A 94 -8.01 0.53 -3.88
C ALA A 94 -7.89 1.05 -5.32
N VAL A 95 -6.69 1.00 -5.87
CA VAL A 95 -6.39 1.57 -7.18
C VAL A 95 -5.65 0.58 -8.07
N ASP A 96 -5.79 0.76 -9.37
CA ASP A 96 -4.85 0.24 -10.35
C ASP A 96 -3.52 0.96 -10.16
N ARG A 97 -2.48 0.23 -9.71
CA ARG A 97 -1.19 0.83 -9.29
C ARG A 97 -0.48 1.56 -10.41
N GLU A 98 -0.50 0.97 -11.61
CA GLU A 98 0.17 1.55 -12.78
C GLU A 98 -0.57 2.79 -13.26
N ALA A 99 -1.87 2.70 -13.46
CA ALA A 99 -2.70 3.83 -13.88
C ALA A 99 -2.64 4.98 -12.87
N PHE A 100 -2.65 4.68 -11.57
CA PHE A 100 -2.54 5.67 -10.50
C PHE A 100 -1.20 6.42 -10.56
N SER A 101 -0.09 5.70 -10.54
CA SER A 101 1.25 6.29 -10.50
C SER A 101 1.59 7.04 -11.80
N GLN A 102 1.16 6.52 -12.95
CA GLN A 102 1.26 7.19 -14.22
C GLN A 102 0.49 8.52 -14.20
N MET A 103 -0.76 8.52 -13.77
CA MET A 103 -1.60 9.72 -13.71
C MET A 103 -1.02 10.80 -12.78
N VAL A 104 -0.49 10.42 -11.61
CA VAL A 104 0.21 11.35 -10.72
C VAL A 104 1.41 11.95 -11.42
N THR A 105 2.22 11.12 -12.09
CA THR A 105 3.42 11.55 -12.80
C THR A 105 3.08 12.55 -13.91
N GLU A 106 2.08 12.25 -14.73
CA GLU A 106 1.65 13.11 -15.84
C GLU A 106 1.13 14.47 -15.34
N ARG A 107 0.30 14.48 -14.28
CA ARG A 107 -0.23 15.72 -13.71
C ARG A 107 0.86 16.60 -13.11
N ILE A 108 1.82 16.01 -12.40
CA ILE A 108 2.98 16.73 -11.86
C ILE A 108 3.84 17.29 -12.99
N ALA A 109 4.16 16.48 -13.99
CA ALA A 109 5.00 16.89 -15.13
C ALA A 109 4.35 17.99 -15.99
N ALA A 110 3.03 18.01 -16.10
CA ALA A 110 2.27 19.00 -16.84
C ALA A 110 2.06 20.32 -16.07
N HIS A 111 2.34 20.37 -14.77
CA HIS A 111 2.05 21.56 -13.97
C HIS A 111 3.07 22.68 -14.22
N PRO A 112 2.66 23.90 -14.65
CA PRO A 112 3.57 24.93 -15.13
C PRO A 112 4.52 25.49 -14.06
N ARG A 113 4.22 25.29 -12.78
CA ARG A 113 5.04 25.76 -11.64
C ARG A 113 5.83 24.64 -10.96
N ILE A 114 5.81 23.40 -11.49
CA ILE A 114 6.58 22.30 -10.92
C ILE A 114 7.70 21.92 -11.89
N SER A 115 8.94 22.06 -11.44
CA SER A 115 10.11 21.55 -12.15
C SER A 115 10.50 20.20 -11.57
N LEU A 116 10.17 19.12 -12.28
CA LEU A 116 10.55 17.76 -11.88
C LEU A 116 12.01 17.48 -12.26
N ARG A 117 12.84 17.14 -11.27
CA ARG A 117 14.25 16.77 -11.42
C ARG A 117 14.43 15.29 -11.09
N ARG A 118 14.89 14.52 -12.09
CA ARG A 118 15.15 13.08 -11.96
C ARG A 118 16.61 12.86 -11.54
N GLU A 119 16.92 13.23 -10.31
CA GLU A 119 18.26 13.15 -9.73
C GLU A 119 18.20 12.85 -8.23
N GLU A 120 19.24 12.21 -7.73
CA GLU A 120 19.40 11.94 -6.32
C GLU A 120 19.88 13.19 -5.57
N VAL A 121 19.26 13.45 -4.44
CA VAL A 121 19.72 14.47 -3.47
C VAL A 121 20.43 13.72 -2.33
N THR A 122 21.73 14.00 -2.16
CA THR A 122 22.58 13.32 -1.17
C THR A 122 22.77 14.11 0.13
N GLY A 123 22.31 15.36 0.18
CA GLY A 123 22.37 16.22 1.36
C GLY A 123 21.16 17.13 1.44
N ILE A 124 20.94 17.76 2.58
CA ILE A 124 19.79 18.66 2.78
C ILE A 124 20.01 19.95 2.00
N PRO A 125 19.14 20.29 1.02
CA PRO A 125 19.25 21.53 0.27
C PRO A 125 19.14 22.75 1.19
N GLY A 126 19.91 23.80 0.91
CA GLY A 126 19.86 25.05 1.65
C GLY A 126 19.24 26.21 0.85
N GLY A 127 18.99 27.33 1.50
CA GLY A 127 18.64 28.61 0.88
C GLY A 127 17.14 28.88 0.70
N GLU A 128 16.30 27.85 0.57
CA GLU A 128 14.84 27.96 0.39
C GLU A 128 14.12 27.05 1.39
N PRO A 129 12.80 27.21 1.59
CA PRO A 129 12.02 26.21 2.32
C PRO A 129 12.11 24.86 1.65
N VAL A 130 12.40 23.82 2.44
CA VAL A 130 12.54 22.44 1.96
C VAL A 130 11.51 21.55 2.61
N VAL A 131 10.84 20.72 1.81
CA VAL A 131 9.98 19.64 2.26
C VAL A 131 10.70 18.31 2.01
N MET A 132 11.12 17.63 3.07
CA MET A 132 11.71 16.29 3.00
C MET A 132 10.59 15.25 3.05
N ALA A 133 10.33 14.59 1.93
CA ALA A 133 9.25 13.61 1.77
C ALA A 133 9.75 12.30 1.16
N THR A 134 10.97 11.90 1.51
CA THR A 134 11.71 10.76 0.91
C THR A 134 11.25 9.40 1.41
N GLY A 135 10.48 9.38 2.52
CA GLY A 135 9.96 8.14 3.08
C GLY A 135 11.05 7.20 3.59
N PRO A 136 10.68 5.94 3.86
CA PRO A 136 11.59 4.96 4.47
C PRO A 136 12.66 4.42 3.52
N LEU A 137 12.51 4.62 2.20
CA LEU A 137 13.48 4.18 1.16
C LEU A 137 14.44 5.29 0.76
N THR A 138 14.72 6.21 1.67
CA THR A 138 15.71 7.28 1.51
C THR A 138 17.11 6.70 1.23
N SER A 139 17.84 7.32 0.30
CA SER A 139 19.21 6.88 -0.01
C SER A 139 20.15 7.03 1.20
N PRO A 140 21.18 6.18 1.33
CA PRO A 140 22.05 6.17 2.50
C PRO A 140 22.68 7.54 2.82
N ASP A 141 23.14 8.26 1.81
CA ASP A 141 23.80 9.56 2.00
C ASP A 141 22.83 10.60 2.56
N LEU A 142 21.63 10.67 1.99
CA LEU A 142 20.60 11.59 2.47
C LEU A 142 20.06 11.14 3.84
N ALA A 143 19.92 9.84 4.11
CA ALA A 143 19.53 9.33 5.41
C ALA A 143 20.53 9.74 6.50
N ASN A 144 21.84 9.66 6.22
CA ASN A 144 22.90 10.14 7.12
C ASN A 144 22.82 11.65 7.36
N ALA A 145 22.53 12.43 6.32
CA ALA A 145 22.37 13.88 6.46
C ALA A 145 21.14 14.24 7.33
N ILE A 146 20.02 13.51 7.17
CA ILE A 146 18.81 13.68 7.99
C ILE A 146 19.09 13.27 9.43
N ALA A 147 19.76 12.11 9.66
CA ALA A 147 20.13 11.64 10.99
C ALA A 147 21.01 12.67 11.72
N THR A 148 21.99 13.25 11.02
CA THR A 148 22.86 14.30 11.57
C THR A 148 22.06 15.53 11.98
N LEU A 149 21.06 15.95 11.19
CA LEU A 149 20.23 17.10 11.51
C LEU A 149 19.26 16.85 12.64
N SER A 150 18.62 15.65 12.66
CA SER A 150 17.56 15.32 13.63
C SER A 150 18.09 14.76 14.97
N GLY A 151 19.33 14.30 14.99
CA GLY A 151 19.90 13.57 16.13
C GLY A 151 19.32 12.16 16.31
N SER A 152 18.62 11.63 15.28
CA SER A 152 17.98 10.30 15.30
C SER A 152 18.66 9.38 14.29
N GLU A 153 19.03 8.18 14.71
CA GLU A 153 19.89 7.30 13.90
C GLU A 153 19.15 6.45 12.85
N HIS A 154 17.80 6.40 12.83
CA HIS A 154 17.10 5.34 12.09
C HIS A 154 15.92 5.83 11.25
N LEU A 155 15.98 5.47 9.95
CA LEU A 155 14.84 5.35 9.05
C LEU A 155 14.64 3.85 8.76
N TYR A 156 13.48 3.30 9.15
CA TYR A 156 13.17 1.88 8.97
C TYR A 156 12.21 1.68 7.81
N PHE A 157 12.47 0.66 7.01
CA PHE A 157 11.56 0.16 6.00
C PHE A 157 11.37 -1.34 6.14
N TYR A 158 10.12 -1.77 6.25
CA TYR A 158 9.71 -3.15 6.09
C TYR A 158 9.20 -3.37 4.68
N ASP A 159 9.82 -4.27 3.94
CA ASP A 159 9.37 -4.68 2.61
C ASP A 159 8.38 -5.84 2.76
N ALA A 160 7.10 -5.50 2.86
CA ALA A 160 6.01 -6.46 2.90
C ALA A 160 5.26 -6.42 1.56
N MET A 161 5.88 -6.93 0.50
CA MET A 161 5.21 -7.04 -0.80
C MET A 161 4.17 -8.17 -0.77
N ALA A 162 2.91 -7.83 -1.03
CA ALA A 162 1.87 -8.83 -1.19
C ALA A 162 2.04 -9.58 -2.52
N PRO A 163 1.90 -10.91 -2.56
CA PRO A 163 1.92 -11.66 -3.79
C PRO A 163 0.79 -11.23 -4.72
N ILE A 164 1.11 -11.03 -6.00
CA ILE A 164 0.14 -10.76 -7.07
C ILE A 164 -0.01 -12.01 -7.91
N VAL A 165 -1.25 -12.41 -8.17
CA VAL A 165 -1.60 -13.59 -8.97
C VAL A 165 -2.42 -13.18 -10.18
N ALA A 166 -2.24 -13.89 -11.30
CA ALA A 166 -3.08 -13.75 -12.47
C ALA A 166 -4.42 -14.46 -12.25
N VAL A 167 -5.53 -13.86 -12.69
CA VAL A 167 -6.87 -14.42 -12.49
C VAL A 167 -7.03 -15.80 -13.11
N GLU A 168 -6.38 -16.07 -14.25
CA GLU A 168 -6.39 -17.36 -14.89
C GLU A 168 -5.72 -18.50 -14.08
N SER A 169 -4.91 -18.15 -13.06
CA SER A 169 -4.34 -19.13 -12.13
C SER A 169 -5.27 -19.47 -10.97
N VAL A 170 -6.40 -18.78 -10.85
CA VAL A 170 -7.38 -19.01 -9.77
C VAL A 170 -8.44 -20.00 -10.24
N ASP A 171 -8.58 -21.09 -9.52
CA ASP A 171 -9.66 -22.08 -9.79
C ASP A 171 -11.02 -21.50 -9.35
N MET A 172 -11.75 -20.94 -10.32
CA MET A 172 -13.07 -20.36 -10.11
C MET A 172 -14.17 -21.39 -9.83
N THR A 173 -13.88 -22.72 -9.92
CA THR A 173 -14.81 -23.74 -9.45
C THR A 173 -14.79 -23.88 -7.92
N VAL A 174 -13.72 -23.40 -7.29
CA VAL A 174 -13.52 -23.39 -5.84
C VAL A 174 -13.62 -21.99 -5.26
N ALA A 175 -12.95 -21.01 -5.87
CA ALA A 175 -13.02 -19.62 -5.46
C ALA A 175 -14.39 -19.00 -5.75
N PHE A 176 -14.80 -18.05 -4.94
CA PHE A 176 -16.08 -17.35 -5.09
C PHE A 176 -15.95 -15.85 -4.85
N ARG A 177 -16.82 -15.05 -5.49
CA ARG A 177 -16.90 -13.62 -5.24
C ARG A 177 -17.77 -13.35 -4.02
N ALA A 178 -17.27 -12.52 -3.12
CA ALA A 178 -18.02 -11.96 -2.01
C ALA A 178 -17.28 -10.79 -1.37
N SER A 179 -18.01 -9.87 -0.76
CA SER A 179 -17.49 -8.86 0.15
C SER A 179 -17.99 -9.11 1.56
N ARG A 180 -17.17 -8.78 2.56
CA ARG A 180 -17.58 -8.91 3.96
C ARG A 180 -18.56 -7.80 4.31
N TYR A 181 -19.51 -8.10 5.16
CA TYR A 181 -20.46 -7.13 5.74
C TYR A 181 -21.33 -6.38 4.72
N GLY A 182 -21.50 -6.89 3.49
CA GLY A 182 -22.34 -6.28 2.46
C GLY A 182 -21.75 -4.99 1.87
N HIS A 183 -20.46 -4.74 2.04
CA HIS A 183 -19.79 -3.64 1.36
C HIS A 183 -19.33 -4.11 -0.03
N GLY A 184 -19.57 -3.28 -1.07
CA GLY A 184 -19.19 -3.57 -2.46
C GLY A 184 -20.37 -3.81 -3.39
N GLY A 185 -20.08 -4.26 -4.63
CA GLY A 185 -21.11 -4.57 -5.63
C GLY A 185 -21.93 -5.82 -5.30
N ASP A 186 -23.01 -6.02 -6.03
CA ASP A 186 -23.98 -7.12 -5.81
C ASP A 186 -23.34 -8.52 -5.82
N GLU A 187 -22.28 -8.72 -6.60
CA GLU A 187 -21.55 -9.98 -6.69
C GLU A 187 -20.37 -10.09 -5.68
N GLY A 188 -20.07 -8.99 -4.99
CA GLY A 188 -18.89 -8.86 -4.12
C GLY A 188 -17.59 -8.51 -4.88
N ASP A 189 -16.73 -7.74 -4.23
CA ASP A 189 -15.54 -7.12 -4.84
C ASP A 189 -14.27 -7.97 -4.72
N TYR A 190 -14.30 -9.03 -3.89
CA TYR A 190 -13.15 -9.88 -3.64
C TYR A 190 -13.34 -11.29 -4.18
N LEU A 191 -12.26 -11.89 -4.67
CA LEU A 191 -12.19 -13.33 -4.85
C LEU A 191 -11.77 -13.98 -3.54
N ASN A 192 -12.50 -14.99 -3.11
CA ASN A 192 -12.26 -15.68 -1.85
C ASN A 192 -11.91 -17.14 -2.14
N CYS A 193 -10.70 -17.56 -1.75
CA CYS A 193 -10.23 -18.93 -1.86
C CYS A 193 -10.44 -19.62 -0.50
N PRO A 194 -11.49 -20.42 -0.34
CA PRO A 194 -11.80 -21.09 0.93
C PRO A 194 -10.85 -22.26 1.18
N LEU A 195 -10.50 -22.45 2.44
CA LEU A 195 -9.71 -23.58 2.91
C LEU A 195 -10.49 -24.37 3.96
N SER A 196 -10.45 -25.68 3.86
CA SER A 196 -10.78 -26.60 4.95
C SER A 196 -9.69 -26.56 6.03
N GLU A 197 -9.94 -27.14 7.19
CA GLU A 197 -8.96 -27.23 8.27
C GLU A 197 -7.69 -27.97 7.82
N ALA A 198 -7.82 -29.07 7.11
CA ALA A 198 -6.68 -29.84 6.62
C ALA A 198 -5.85 -29.08 5.56
N GLU A 199 -6.50 -28.33 4.68
CA GLU A 199 -5.80 -27.48 3.69
C GLU A 199 -5.10 -26.30 4.35
N TYR A 200 -5.73 -25.70 5.35
CA TYR A 200 -5.13 -24.64 6.15
C TYR A 200 -3.89 -25.12 6.91
N ASP A 201 -3.97 -26.27 7.57
CA ASP A 201 -2.86 -26.85 8.33
C ASP A 201 -1.68 -27.17 7.42
N ARG A 202 -1.95 -27.72 6.21
CA ARG A 202 -0.92 -27.93 5.19
C ARG A 202 -0.30 -26.61 4.74
N PHE A 203 -1.12 -25.60 4.42
CA PHE A 203 -0.64 -24.28 4.00
C PHE A 203 0.27 -23.64 5.05
N VAL A 204 -0.13 -23.66 6.33
CA VAL A 204 0.69 -23.11 7.43
C VAL A 204 1.99 -23.88 7.58
N GLY A 205 1.94 -25.22 7.47
CA GLY A 205 3.14 -26.08 7.55
C GLY A 205 4.14 -25.79 6.42
N GLU A 206 3.67 -25.70 5.19
CA GLU A 206 4.49 -25.33 4.02
C GLU A 206 5.07 -23.93 4.17
N LEU A 207 4.28 -22.96 4.63
CA LEU A 207 4.71 -21.60 4.85
C LEU A 207 5.80 -21.47 5.93
N GLN A 208 5.67 -22.25 7.03
CA GLN A 208 6.67 -22.27 8.10
C GLN A 208 7.98 -22.91 7.70
N SER A 209 7.95 -23.83 6.73
CA SER A 209 9.12 -24.55 6.19
C SER A 209 9.72 -23.89 4.94
N ALA A 210 9.04 -22.90 4.36
CA ALA A 210 9.50 -22.20 3.16
C ALA A 210 10.81 -21.46 3.41
N GLU A 211 11.61 -21.34 2.36
CA GLU A 211 12.80 -20.48 2.36
C GLU A 211 12.34 -19.01 2.49
N THR A 212 12.87 -18.34 3.50
CA THR A 212 12.56 -16.93 3.77
C THR A 212 13.78 -16.05 3.52
N ILE A 213 13.54 -14.81 3.10
CA ILE A 213 14.59 -13.78 3.05
C ILE A 213 15.05 -13.53 4.50
N PRO A 214 16.38 -13.60 4.79
CA PRO A 214 16.89 -13.35 6.12
C PRO A 214 16.48 -11.96 6.60
N LEU A 215 15.81 -11.89 7.75
CA LEU A 215 15.52 -10.61 8.41
C LEU A 215 16.84 -9.90 8.75
N ARG A 216 16.91 -8.62 8.43
CA ARG A 216 18.06 -7.78 8.81
C ARG A 216 18.12 -7.64 10.33
N GLU A 217 19.29 -7.32 10.88
CA GLU A 217 19.54 -7.32 12.33
C GLU A 217 18.58 -6.40 13.10
N PHE A 218 18.28 -5.22 12.56
CA PHE A 218 17.32 -4.27 13.12
C PHE A 218 15.84 -4.74 13.05
N GLU A 219 15.50 -5.58 12.09
CA GLU A 219 14.15 -6.16 11.93
C GLU A 219 13.85 -7.20 13.03
N ARG A 220 14.90 -7.73 13.68
CA ARG A 220 14.78 -8.67 14.80
C ARG A 220 14.52 -7.99 16.13
N GLU A 221 15.02 -6.76 16.32
CA GLU A 221 14.97 -6.05 17.60
C GLU A 221 13.67 -5.25 17.78
N ASP A 222 13.02 -4.79 16.71
CA ASP A 222 11.89 -3.86 16.75
C ASP A 222 10.60 -4.40 16.13
N SER A 223 10.30 -5.68 16.31
CA SER A 223 9.08 -6.34 15.79
C SER A 223 7.75 -5.73 16.30
N LYS A 224 7.80 -4.80 17.26
CA LYS A 224 6.61 -4.19 17.87
C LYS A 224 6.03 -3.00 17.11
N PHE A 225 6.81 -2.30 16.30
CA PHE A 225 6.38 -1.06 15.65
C PHE A 225 5.57 -1.25 14.35
N PHE A 226 5.63 -2.43 13.73
CA PHE A 226 4.97 -2.70 12.44
C PHE A 226 4.07 -3.93 12.46
N GLU A 227 3.33 -4.16 13.53
CA GLU A 227 2.41 -5.33 13.62
C GLU A 227 1.40 -5.41 12.47
N ALA A 228 1.07 -4.28 11.84
CA ALA A 228 0.15 -4.22 10.71
C ALA A 228 0.78 -4.67 9.37
N CYS A 229 2.11 -4.74 9.27
CA CYS A 229 2.85 -5.07 8.03
C CYS A 229 3.80 -6.26 8.21
N LEU A 230 3.53 -7.15 9.16
CA LEU A 230 4.36 -8.34 9.35
C LEU A 230 4.20 -9.31 8.17
N PRO A 231 5.31 -9.88 7.67
CA PRO A 231 5.27 -10.97 6.70
C PRO A 231 4.42 -12.13 7.19
N VAL A 232 3.71 -12.76 6.27
CA VAL A 232 2.77 -13.86 6.60
C VAL A 232 3.45 -15.05 7.27
N GLU A 233 4.69 -15.35 6.91
CA GLU A 233 5.52 -16.40 7.52
C GLU A 233 5.89 -16.07 8.97
N VAL A 234 6.07 -14.79 9.31
CA VAL A 234 6.30 -14.34 10.69
C VAL A 234 5.03 -14.50 11.52
N LEU A 235 3.87 -14.16 10.95
CA LEU A 235 2.57 -14.38 11.58
C LEU A 235 2.30 -15.88 11.80
N ALA A 236 2.60 -16.73 10.81
CA ALA A 236 2.43 -18.19 10.92
C ALA A 236 3.25 -18.80 12.06
N ARG A 237 4.42 -18.27 12.35
CA ARG A 237 5.28 -18.72 13.47
C ARG A 237 4.74 -18.35 14.85
N ARG A 238 3.80 -17.41 14.96
CA ARG A 238 3.16 -17.04 16.24
C ARG A 238 2.19 -18.10 16.76
N GLY A 239 1.76 -19.04 15.95
CA GLY A 239 0.92 -20.17 16.31
C GLY A 239 0.08 -20.71 15.17
N GLN A 240 -0.31 -22.00 15.25
CA GLN A 240 -1.04 -22.70 14.19
C GLN A 240 -2.31 -21.98 13.74
N LYS A 241 -3.01 -21.29 14.64
CA LYS A 241 -4.27 -20.57 14.35
C LYS A 241 -4.09 -19.08 14.08
N ALA A 242 -2.85 -18.55 14.11
CA ALA A 242 -2.61 -17.11 14.01
C ALA A 242 -3.21 -16.50 12.73
N LEU A 243 -3.05 -17.15 11.58
CA LEU A 243 -3.56 -16.66 10.31
C LEU A 243 -5.10 -16.76 10.22
N SER A 244 -5.72 -17.83 10.73
CA SER A 244 -7.18 -18.01 10.67
C SER A 244 -7.96 -17.06 11.59
N PHE A 245 -7.30 -16.48 12.61
CA PHE A 245 -7.83 -15.40 13.43
C PHE A 245 -7.35 -14.00 12.96
N GLY A 246 -6.35 -13.97 12.09
CA GLY A 246 -5.74 -12.79 11.49
C GLY A 246 -6.22 -12.53 10.06
N PRO A 247 -5.28 -12.45 9.10
CA PRO A 247 -5.58 -12.08 7.71
C PRO A 247 -6.47 -13.08 6.98
N MET A 248 -6.42 -14.37 7.33
CA MET A 248 -7.22 -15.43 6.70
C MET A 248 -8.54 -15.73 7.42
N LYS A 249 -9.00 -14.86 8.34
CA LYS A 249 -10.25 -15.09 9.06
C LYS A 249 -11.44 -15.16 8.09
N PRO A 250 -12.34 -16.16 8.26
CA PRO A 250 -13.49 -16.33 7.36
C PRO A 250 -14.75 -15.58 7.83
N VAL A 251 -14.63 -14.64 8.77
CA VAL A 251 -15.78 -13.91 9.35
C VAL A 251 -16.49 -13.07 8.27
N GLY A 252 -17.82 -13.17 8.23
CA GLY A 252 -18.65 -12.44 7.26
C GLY A 252 -18.70 -13.07 5.87
N LEU A 253 -18.12 -14.27 5.68
CA LEU A 253 -18.13 -15.00 4.41
C LEU A 253 -18.82 -16.35 4.58
N ALA A 254 -19.62 -16.72 3.57
CA ALA A 254 -20.18 -18.06 3.41
C ALA A 254 -19.82 -18.58 2.01
N ASP A 255 -19.34 -19.80 1.93
CA ASP A 255 -19.08 -20.46 0.65
C ASP A 255 -20.42 -20.80 -0.03
N PRO A 256 -20.75 -20.22 -1.19
CA PRO A 256 -22.05 -20.42 -1.85
C PRO A 256 -22.32 -21.87 -2.26
N ARG A 257 -21.27 -22.71 -2.41
CA ARG A 257 -21.38 -24.13 -2.77
C ARG A 257 -21.87 -24.98 -1.61
N THR A 258 -21.47 -24.62 -0.40
CA THR A 258 -21.79 -25.41 0.81
C THR A 258 -22.80 -24.73 1.73
N GLY A 259 -23.03 -23.43 1.54
CA GLY A 259 -23.80 -22.58 2.45
C GLY A 259 -23.13 -22.39 3.82
N ARG A 260 -21.91 -22.86 4.01
CA ARG A 260 -21.20 -22.86 5.29
C ARG A 260 -20.03 -21.88 5.28
N ARG A 261 -19.66 -21.45 6.46
CA ARG A 261 -18.46 -20.66 6.68
C ARG A 261 -17.22 -21.54 6.51
N PRO A 262 -16.24 -21.18 5.67
CA PRO A 262 -14.96 -21.86 5.55
C PRO A 262 -14.18 -21.87 6.87
N TYR A 263 -13.17 -22.74 6.99
CA TYR A 263 -12.26 -22.70 8.14
C TYR A 263 -11.34 -21.47 8.07
N ALA A 264 -10.78 -21.22 6.91
CA ALA A 264 -9.98 -20.02 6.59
C ALA A 264 -10.23 -19.59 5.14
N VAL A 265 -9.85 -18.39 4.80
CA VAL A 265 -10.00 -17.83 3.45
C VAL A 265 -8.79 -17.00 3.08
N VAL A 266 -8.17 -17.25 1.92
CA VAL A 266 -7.30 -16.29 1.28
C VAL A 266 -8.16 -15.36 0.45
N GLN A 267 -8.17 -14.07 0.79
CA GLN A 267 -8.86 -13.04 0.00
C GLN A 267 -7.92 -12.46 -1.04
N LEU A 268 -8.45 -12.28 -2.24
CA LEU A 268 -7.75 -11.66 -3.37
C LEU A 268 -8.49 -10.38 -3.73
N ARG A 269 -7.78 -9.26 -3.72
CA ARG A 269 -8.28 -7.95 -4.14
C ARG A 269 -7.79 -7.64 -5.55
N GLN A 270 -8.65 -7.10 -6.39
CA GLN A 270 -8.30 -6.67 -7.74
C GLN A 270 -7.15 -5.64 -7.69
N ASP A 271 -6.12 -5.83 -8.54
CA ASP A 271 -4.91 -5.00 -8.57
C ASP A 271 -4.84 -4.10 -9.81
N ASN A 272 -5.60 -4.41 -10.87
CA ASN A 272 -5.70 -3.58 -12.06
C ASN A 272 -7.15 -3.43 -12.54
N GLN A 273 -7.43 -2.38 -13.32
CA GLN A 273 -8.79 -2.11 -13.84
C GLN A 273 -9.30 -3.20 -14.77
N ALA A 274 -8.40 -3.89 -15.48
CA ALA A 274 -8.77 -5.01 -16.37
C ALA A 274 -9.27 -6.26 -15.63
N GLY A 275 -9.08 -6.34 -14.29
CA GLY A 275 -9.47 -7.51 -13.49
C GLY A 275 -8.67 -8.77 -13.80
N THR A 276 -7.46 -8.62 -14.33
CA THR A 276 -6.57 -9.74 -14.70
C THR A 276 -5.56 -10.06 -13.62
N LEU A 277 -5.27 -9.13 -12.71
CA LEU A 277 -4.31 -9.27 -11.62
C LEU A 277 -5.00 -9.06 -10.27
N TYR A 278 -4.64 -9.89 -9.31
CA TYR A 278 -5.19 -9.88 -7.96
C TYR A 278 -4.08 -9.94 -6.91
N ASN A 279 -4.23 -9.09 -5.91
CA ASN A 279 -3.33 -8.99 -4.75
C ASN A 279 -3.83 -9.91 -3.64
N CYS A 280 -2.95 -10.79 -3.12
CA CYS A 280 -3.26 -11.69 -2.01
C CYS A 280 -3.24 -10.92 -0.69
N LEU A 281 -4.38 -10.83 0.00
CA LEU A 281 -4.51 -10.13 1.27
C LEU A 281 -4.06 -11.03 2.44
N LEU A 282 -2.77 -11.20 2.61
CA LEU A 282 -2.18 -12.00 3.68
C LEU A 282 -1.61 -11.15 4.82
N TYR A 283 -1.87 -9.83 4.82
CA TYR A 283 -1.45 -8.89 5.85
C TYR A 283 -2.60 -8.50 6.78
N THR A 284 -2.25 -8.17 8.02
CA THR A 284 -3.23 -7.76 9.02
C THR A 284 -3.85 -6.39 8.72
N SER A 285 -3.12 -5.48 8.06
CA SER A 285 -3.62 -4.14 7.70
C SER A 285 -4.73 -4.19 6.65
N ASP A 286 -4.59 -5.01 5.63
CA ASP A 286 -5.58 -5.13 4.56
C ASP A 286 -6.89 -5.75 5.05
N ALA A 287 -6.81 -6.70 6.00
CA ALA A 287 -7.99 -7.26 6.66
C ALA A 287 -8.66 -6.27 7.63
N ALA A 288 -7.92 -5.24 8.10
CA ALA A 288 -8.46 -4.21 8.98
C ALA A 288 -9.27 -3.15 8.24
N ASP A 289 -9.04 -2.95 6.94
CA ASP A 289 -9.81 -2.01 6.11
C ASP A 289 -11.29 -2.37 6.04
N GLU A 290 -11.61 -3.66 6.15
CA GLU A 290 -12.98 -4.17 6.19
C GLU A 290 -13.52 -4.41 7.60
N SER A 291 -12.64 -4.60 8.61
CA SER A 291 -13.08 -4.88 9.96
C SER A 291 -13.59 -3.61 10.63
N SER A 292 -14.87 -3.61 11.00
CA SER A 292 -15.36 -2.75 12.07
C SER A 292 -14.65 -3.17 13.38
N ARG A 293 -13.55 -2.53 13.72
CA ARG A 293 -13.18 -2.43 15.14
C ARG A 293 -14.18 -1.47 15.75
N GLY A 294 -15.35 -2.05 16.06
CA GLY A 294 -16.32 -1.43 16.92
C GLY A 294 -15.81 -1.48 18.35
N GLY A 295 -16.03 -0.40 19.06
CA GLY A 295 -15.92 -0.24 20.50
C GLY A 295 -14.67 0.39 20.95
#